data_f25ca933a531b4eae2ef7fd7ddc72349
#
_entry.id   f25ca933a531b4eae2ef7fd7ddc72349
#
_cell.length_a   1.000
_cell.length_b   1.000
_cell.length_c   1.000
_cell.angle_alpha   90.00
_cell.angle_beta   90.00
_cell.angle_gamma   90.00
#
_symmetry.space_group_name_H-M   'P 1'
#
loop_
_entity.id
_entity.type
_entity.pdbx_description
1 polymer ?
#
loop_
_entity_poly.entity_id
_entity_poly.type
_entity_poly.pdbx_seq_one_letter_code
_entity_poly.pdbx_strand_id
1 'polypeptide(L)'
;MKRLLTLLMALAMTASLAACGGTGSSGDTADSGNSGTTAEGGETAGSSGVEDGVLTIAMECAYAPYNWSQSDNSNGAVPISNVPGTYANGYDVMIAKQICEANGWELEVVQSDWDSLVPGVQTGTFDAVIA
;
A
#
# COMPACT_ATOMS: atom_id res chain seq x y z
N MET A 1 33.19 -24.87 6.07
CA MET A 1 33.02 -26.34 6.18
C MET A 1 31.56 -26.64 6.54
N LYS A 2 30.89 -27.30 5.59
CA LYS A 2 29.76 -28.23 5.77
C LYS A 2 28.43 -27.57 6.19
N ARG A 3 27.34 -27.69 5.47
CA ARG A 3 26.80 -28.70 4.49
C ARG A 3 25.64 -28.03 3.77
N LEU A 4 25.57 -27.91 2.52
CA LEU A 4 25.00 -28.77 1.49
C LEU A 4 24.11 -29.92 1.98
N LEU A 5 22.80 -29.76 1.77
CA LEU A 5 21.84 -30.84 1.48
C LEU A 5 20.52 -30.17 1.05
N THR A 6 20.31 -30.03 -0.26
CA THR A 6 19.56 -30.92 -1.13
C THR A 6 18.26 -31.45 -0.52
N LEU A 7 17.10 -31.10 -1.08
CA LEU A 7 16.30 -32.03 -1.85
C LEU A 7 15.11 -31.36 -2.53
N LEU A 8 15.11 -31.54 -3.82
CA LEU A 8 13.97 -31.60 -4.71
C LEU A 8 12.70 -32.17 -4.05
N MET A 9 11.56 -31.52 -4.27
CA MET A 9 10.31 -32.22 -4.49
C MET A 9 9.48 -31.44 -5.52
N ALA A 10 9.60 -31.88 -6.74
CA ALA A 10 8.64 -31.61 -7.80
C ALA A 10 7.38 -32.45 -7.50
N LEU A 11 6.23 -31.83 -7.51
CA LEU A 11 4.99 -32.56 -7.80
C LEU A 11 4.05 -31.66 -8.56
N ALA A 12 3.90 -32.03 -9.81
CA ALA A 12 2.90 -31.53 -10.74
C ALA A 12 1.50 -31.85 -10.22
N MET A 13 0.58 -30.89 -10.28
CA MET A 13 -0.84 -31.22 -10.29
C MET A 13 -1.51 -30.46 -11.43
N THR A 14 -2.00 -31.29 -12.28
CA THR A 14 -2.69 -31.13 -13.55
C THR A 14 -4.01 -30.39 -13.44
N ALA A 15 -4.32 -29.75 -14.55
CA ALA A 15 -5.54 -29.10 -14.96
C ALA A 15 -6.85 -29.82 -14.61
N SER A 16 -7.87 -29.00 -14.33
CA SER A 16 -9.26 -29.35 -14.65
C SER A 16 -9.99 -28.11 -15.15
N LEU A 17 -10.08 -28.00 -16.46
CA LEU A 17 -11.10 -27.21 -17.14
C LEU A 17 -12.44 -27.92 -16.96
N ALA A 18 -13.40 -27.25 -16.39
CA ALA A 18 -14.81 -27.59 -16.53
C ALA A 18 -15.50 -26.46 -17.28
N ALA A 19 -15.66 -26.67 -18.58
CA ALA A 19 -16.57 -25.96 -19.42
C ALA A 19 -17.99 -26.37 -19.05
N CYS A 20 -18.88 -25.43 -18.79
CA CYS A 20 -20.31 -25.66 -18.81
C CYS A 20 -20.95 -24.66 -19.78
N GLY A 21 -21.14 -25.11 -21.00
CA GLY A 21 -22.03 -24.50 -21.96
C GLY A 21 -23.48 -24.86 -21.65
N GLY A 22 -24.38 -23.93 -21.79
CA GLY A 22 -25.81 -24.13 -21.71
C GLY A 22 -26.55 -23.07 -22.52
N THR A 23 -26.93 -23.45 -23.74
CA THR A 23 -27.88 -22.77 -24.63
C THR A 23 -29.32 -22.91 -24.11
N GLY A 24 -30.14 -21.85 -24.28
CA GLY A 24 -31.60 -21.92 -24.10
C GLY A 24 -32.24 -20.56 -23.95
N SER A 25 -32.55 -19.92 -25.05
CA SER A 25 -33.81 -19.48 -25.65
C SER A 25 -34.81 -18.68 -24.80
N SER A 26 -35.03 -17.46 -25.27
CA SER A 26 -36.30 -16.67 -25.43
C SER A 26 -37.25 -16.49 -24.27
N GLY A 27 -37.58 -15.21 -24.00
CA GLY A 27 -38.78 -14.76 -23.30
C GLY A 27 -38.69 -13.28 -22.93
N ASP A 28 -39.37 -12.43 -23.76
CA ASP A 28 -39.66 -11.03 -23.48
C ASP A 28 -40.29 -10.80 -22.10
N THR A 29 -39.90 -9.77 -21.41
CA THR A 29 -40.79 -8.66 -21.01
C THR A 29 -39.98 -7.57 -20.30
N ALA A 30 -40.21 -6.32 -20.69
CA ALA A 30 -39.71 -5.09 -20.14
C ALA A 30 -40.02 -4.92 -18.65
N ASP A 31 -39.13 -4.33 -17.88
CA ASP A 31 -39.34 -3.11 -17.11
C ASP A 31 -38.02 -2.59 -16.43
N SER A 32 -37.84 -1.32 -16.69
CA SER A 32 -37.28 -0.26 -15.83
C SER A 32 -35.95 -0.48 -15.05
N GLY A 33 -34.90 0.10 -15.59
CA GLY A 33 -34.07 1.09 -14.90
C GLY A 33 -33.41 0.75 -13.58
N ASN A 34 -32.18 0.25 -13.65
CA ASN A 34 -31.15 0.71 -12.75
C ASN A 34 -29.81 0.66 -13.48
N SER A 35 -29.37 1.81 -13.93
CA SER A 35 -28.04 2.01 -14.51
C SER A 35 -27.02 1.89 -13.41
N GLY A 36 -26.66 0.68 -13.07
CA GLY A 36 -25.45 0.38 -12.34
C GLY A 36 -24.27 0.57 -13.27
N THR A 37 -23.69 1.75 -13.28
CA THR A 37 -22.40 2.00 -13.90
C THR A 37 -21.38 1.09 -13.20
N THR A 38 -21.07 -0.03 -13.81
CA THR A 38 -19.87 -0.78 -13.51
C THR A 38 -18.72 0.08 -14.00
N ALA A 39 -18.12 0.84 -13.08
CA ALA A 39 -16.82 1.40 -13.32
C ALA A 39 -15.87 0.20 -13.46
N GLU A 40 -15.52 -0.15 -14.69
CA GLU A 40 -14.29 -0.84 -14.96
C GLU A 40 -13.18 0.11 -14.49
N GLY A 41 -12.80 -0.06 -13.23
CA GLY A 41 -11.54 0.46 -12.74
C GLY A 41 -10.45 -0.22 -13.53
N GLY A 42 -9.83 0.51 -14.45
CA GLY A 42 -8.56 0.08 -15.01
C GLY A 42 -7.62 -0.20 -13.85
N GLU A 43 -7.25 -1.45 -13.68
CA GLU A 43 -6.09 -1.83 -12.91
C GLU A 43 -4.86 -1.27 -13.64
N THR A 44 -4.53 -0.01 -13.36
CA THR A 44 -3.13 0.32 -13.29
C THR A 44 -2.65 -0.40 -12.04
N ALA A 45 -2.02 -1.54 -12.23
CA ALA A 45 -1.19 -2.15 -11.23
C ALA A 45 -0.12 -1.11 -10.85
N GLY A 46 -0.46 -0.24 -9.91
CA GLY A 46 0.51 0.46 -9.13
C GLY A 46 1.31 -0.65 -8.45
N SER A 47 2.59 -0.69 -8.68
CA SER A 47 3.54 -1.44 -7.87
C SER A 47 3.06 -1.33 -6.43
N SER A 48 2.80 -2.45 -5.77
CA SER A 48 2.52 -2.41 -4.35
C SER A 48 3.78 -1.84 -3.71
N GLY A 49 3.68 -0.64 -3.16
CA GLY A 49 4.82 0.20 -2.84
C GLY A 49 5.78 -0.32 -1.81
N VAL A 50 5.61 -1.53 -1.32
CA VAL A 50 6.49 -2.17 -0.32
C VAL A 50 7.27 -3.35 -0.91
N GLU A 51 7.34 -3.44 -2.24
CA GLU A 51 8.09 -4.51 -2.93
C GLU A 51 9.60 -4.42 -2.68
N ASP A 52 10.11 -3.23 -2.40
CA ASP A 52 11.51 -2.98 -2.05
C ASP A 52 11.82 -3.16 -0.56
N GLY A 53 10.80 -3.41 0.28
CA GLY A 53 10.94 -3.53 1.72
C GLY A 53 10.96 -2.21 2.48
N VAL A 54 10.64 -1.09 1.81
CA VAL A 54 10.55 0.25 2.41
C VAL A 54 9.11 0.74 2.32
N LEU A 55 8.51 1.09 3.45
CA LEU A 55 7.20 1.73 3.49
C LEU A 55 7.38 3.25 3.49
N THR A 56 7.13 3.89 2.35
CA THR A 56 7.18 5.35 2.22
C THR A 56 5.83 5.96 2.58
N ILE A 57 5.78 6.68 3.70
CA ILE A 57 4.57 7.31 4.20
C ILE A 57 4.66 8.83 4.07
N ALA A 58 3.63 9.43 3.49
CA ALA A 58 3.48 10.87 3.44
C ALA A 58 2.58 11.39 4.57
N MET A 59 2.95 12.53 5.14
CA MET A 59 2.19 13.28 6.15
C MET A 59 2.56 14.76 6.10
N GLU A 60 1.68 15.64 6.66
CA GLU A 60 1.97 17.08 6.70
C GLU A 60 3.08 17.43 7.71
N CYS A 61 3.26 16.64 8.75
CA CYS A 61 4.16 16.91 9.89
C CYS A 61 3.88 18.25 10.57
N ALA A 62 2.60 18.67 10.64
CA ALA A 62 2.17 19.96 11.16
C ALA A 62 0.99 19.84 12.16
N TYR A 63 0.52 18.65 12.49
CA TYR A 63 -0.68 18.41 13.27
C TYR A 63 -0.42 17.63 14.56
N ALA A 64 0.11 18.31 15.58
CA ALA A 64 0.31 17.71 16.90
C ALA A 64 -1.04 17.41 17.61
N PRO A 65 -1.19 16.31 18.34
CA PRO A 65 -0.17 15.31 18.71
C PRO A 65 -0.10 14.12 17.74
N TYR A 66 -0.75 14.20 16.60
CA TYR A 66 -0.83 13.11 15.63
C TYR A 66 0.45 13.00 14.79
N ASN A 67 0.83 14.08 14.12
CA ASN A 67 2.10 14.18 13.41
C ASN A 67 2.65 15.61 13.47
N TRP A 68 3.92 15.76 13.77
CA TRP A 68 4.60 17.06 13.78
C TRP A 68 6.09 16.91 13.47
N SER A 69 6.72 18.00 13.02
CA SER A 69 8.17 18.06 12.81
C SER A 69 8.91 18.60 14.02
N GLN A 70 10.08 18.07 14.31
CA GLN A 70 11.00 18.52 15.37
C GLN A 70 12.45 18.53 14.85
N SER A 71 13.35 19.19 15.60
CA SER A 71 14.75 19.41 15.17
C SER A 71 15.73 18.32 15.59
N ASP A 72 15.26 17.32 16.33
CA ASP A 72 16.12 16.23 16.83
C ASP A 72 15.36 14.89 16.79
N ASN A 73 16.09 13.80 17.01
CA ASN A 73 15.56 12.44 17.01
C ASN A 73 15.04 11.96 18.38
N SER A 74 14.79 12.85 19.32
CA SER A 74 14.28 12.48 20.64
C SER A 74 12.91 11.81 20.57
N ASN A 75 12.59 11.04 21.60
CA ASN A 75 11.30 10.34 21.74
C ASN A 75 10.94 9.41 20.56
N GLY A 76 11.95 8.88 19.88
CA GLY A 76 11.75 7.94 18.79
C GLY A 76 11.29 8.57 17.47
N ALA A 77 11.52 9.87 17.29
CA ALA A 77 11.25 10.57 16.05
C ALA A 77 12.07 9.98 14.87
N VAL A 78 11.50 10.03 13.69
CA VAL A 78 12.05 9.45 12.44
C VAL A 78 12.50 10.58 11.52
N PRO A 79 13.65 10.49 10.86
CA PRO A 79 14.07 11.50 9.89
C PRO A 79 13.00 11.71 8.81
N ILE A 80 12.76 12.98 8.44
CA ILE A 80 11.95 13.32 7.26
C ILE A 80 12.88 13.32 6.06
N SER A 81 12.68 12.40 5.12
CA SER A 81 13.65 12.13 4.05
C SER A 81 13.86 13.32 3.11
N ASN A 82 12.81 14.07 2.83
CA ASN A 82 12.86 15.24 1.94
C ASN A 82 13.11 16.58 2.65
N VAL A 83 13.28 16.58 4.00
CA VAL A 83 13.58 17.81 4.78
C VAL A 83 14.78 17.55 5.70
N PRO A 84 16.01 17.77 5.21
CA PRO A 84 17.23 17.47 5.96
C PRO A 84 17.29 18.15 7.33
N GLY A 85 17.68 17.38 8.36
CA GLY A 85 17.83 17.89 9.72
C GLY A 85 16.53 18.04 10.51
N THR A 86 15.41 17.57 9.96
CA THR A 86 14.12 17.50 10.65
C THR A 86 13.65 16.06 10.83
N TYR A 87 12.81 15.87 11.84
CA TYR A 87 12.32 14.54 12.24
C TYR A 87 10.81 14.61 12.47
N ALA A 88 10.11 13.60 12.01
CA ALA A 88 8.69 13.43 12.25
C ALA A 88 8.46 12.70 13.59
N ASN A 89 7.49 13.14 14.35
CA ASN A 89 7.06 12.49 15.58
C ASN A 89 5.54 12.55 15.70
N GLY A 90 4.99 11.74 16.61
CA GLY A 90 3.57 11.71 16.91
C GLY A 90 2.96 10.34 16.84
N TYR A 91 1.65 10.30 17.09
CA TYR A 91 0.88 9.06 17.09
C TYR A 91 0.96 8.34 15.73
N ASP A 92 0.83 9.08 14.64
CA ASP A 92 0.85 8.54 13.27
C ASP A 92 2.20 7.90 12.94
N VAL A 93 3.29 8.54 13.36
CA VAL A 93 4.65 8.00 13.21
C VAL A 93 4.82 6.72 14.03
N MET A 94 4.25 6.66 15.23
CA MET A 94 4.30 5.45 16.07
C MET A 94 3.54 4.29 15.42
N ILE A 95 2.39 4.54 14.83
CA ILE A 95 1.60 3.53 14.09
C ILE A 95 2.39 3.06 12.86
N ALA A 96 2.96 3.97 12.09
CA ALA A 96 3.79 3.63 10.94
C ALA A 96 4.95 2.70 11.32
N LYS A 97 5.65 3.02 12.40
CA LYS A 97 6.74 2.16 12.92
C LYS A 97 6.25 0.77 13.29
N GLN A 98 5.11 0.64 13.98
CA GLN A 98 4.54 -0.65 14.35
C GLN A 98 4.16 -1.49 13.11
N ILE A 99 3.63 -0.85 12.07
CA ILE A 99 3.32 -1.51 10.80
C ILE A 99 4.61 -2.04 10.17
N CYS A 100 5.66 -1.23 10.10
CA CYS A 100 6.95 -1.63 9.55
C CYS A 100 7.58 -2.78 10.36
N GLU A 101 7.61 -2.67 11.69
CA GLU A 101 8.13 -3.72 12.58
C GLU A 101 7.40 -5.06 12.40
N ALA A 102 6.07 -5.02 12.29
CA ALA A 102 5.24 -6.23 12.12
C ALA A 102 5.49 -6.94 10.78
N ASN A 103 5.91 -6.20 9.76
CA ASN A 103 6.12 -6.72 8.41
C ASN A 103 7.61 -6.89 8.03
N GLY A 104 8.52 -6.42 8.87
CA GLY A 104 9.95 -6.46 8.59
C GLY A 104 10.38 -5.44 7.52
N TRP A 105 9.68 -4.30 7.43
CA TRP A 105 9.96 -3.22 6.49
C TRP A 105 10.73 -2.08 7.15
N GLU A 106 11.44 -1.30 6.35
CA GLU A 106 11.99 -0.01 6.77
C GLU A 106 10.92 1.08 6.61
N LEU A 107 10.97 2.12 7.47
CA LEU A 107 10.07 3.26 7.41
C LEU A 107 10.77 4.45 6.79
N GLU A 108 10.21 5.00 5.72
CA GLU A 108 10.54 6.31 5.20
C GLU A 108 9.38 7.28 5.41
N VAL A 109 9.67 8.46 5.97
CA VAL A 109 8.67 9.52 6.17
C VAL A 109 8.98 10.68 5.23
N VAL A 110 7.96 11.09 4.47
CA VAL A 110 8.01 12.23 3.54
C VAL A 110 7.04 13.30 4.01
N GLN A 111 7.50 14.54 4.15
CA GLN A 111 6.62 15.67 4.39
C GLN A 111 5.99 16.14 3.09
N SER A 112 4.67 16.34 3.07
CA SER A 112 3.92 16.78 1.90
C SER A 112 2.78 17.69 2.30
N ASP A 113 2.40 18.61 1.42
CA ASP A 113 1.20 19.44 1.61
C ASP A 113 -0.07 18.57 1.50
N TRP A 114 -1.10 18.95 2.23
CA TRP A 114 -2.38 18.23 2.29
C TRP A 114 -2.95 17.89 0.92
N ASP A 115 -2.96 18.86 0.00
CA ASP A 115 -3.52 18.68 -1.34
C ASP A 115 -2.72 17.70 -2.21
N SER A 116 -1.48 17.41 -1.84
CA SER A 116 -0.58 16.49 -2.56
C SER A 116 -0.61 15.06 -2.02
N LEU A 117 -1.18 14.83 -0.83
CA LEU A 117 -1.17 13.51 -0.19
C LEU A 117 -1.91 12.44 -1.01
N VAL A 118 -3.17 12.69 -1.33
CA VAL A 118 -3.99 11.73 -2.10
C VAL A 118 -3.46 11.53 -3.53
N PRO A 119 -3.16 12.60 -4.30
CA PRO A 119 -2.54 12.42 -5.61
C PRO A 119 -1.22 11.65 -5.57
N GLY A 120 -0.40 11.85 -4.55
CA GLY A 120 0.87 11.17 -4.39
C GLY A 120 0.74 9.64 -4.25
N VAL A 121 -0.25 9.17 -3.48
CA VAL A 121 -0.56 7.73 -3.40
C VAL A 121 -1.09 7.21 -4.74
N GLN A 122 -1.98 7.96 -5.38
CA GLN A 122 -2.55 7.54 -6.67
C GLN A 122 -1.51 7.40 -7.79
N THR A 123 -0.45 8.18 -7.72
CA THR A 123 0.65 8.15 -8.70
C THR A 123 1.81 7.23 -8.29
N GLY A 124 1.74 6.62 -7.11
CA GLY A 124 2.82 5.79 -6.58
C GLY A 124 4.06 6.57 -6.12
N THR A 125 3.90 7.87 -5.82
CA THR A 125 4.97 8.69 -5.22
C THR A 125 5.19 8.31 -3.75
N PHE A 126 4.13 7.92 -3.08
CA PHE A 126 4.11 7.39 -1.71
C PHE A 126 3.32 6.08 -1.70
N ASP A 127 3.67 5.18 -0.79
CA ASP A 127 2.95 3.92 -0.61
C ASP A 127 1.67 4.12 0.18
N ALA A 128 1.71 5.01 1.16
CA ALA A 128 0.57 5.32 2.02
C ALA A 128 0.59 6.76 2.54
N VAL A 129 -0.54 7.17 3.05
CA VAL A 129 -0.73 8.41 3.82
C VAL A 129 -1.24 8.04 5.20
N ILE A 130 -0.66 8.66 6.22
CA ILE A 130 -1.19 8.70 7.58
C ILE A 130 -1.18 10.17 8.01
N ALA A 131 -2.39 10.78 8.11
CA ALA A 131 -2.53 12.21 8.40
C ALA A 131 -3.85 12.50 9.13
#